data_56e908c7f6e9eb130189195c67ca91ca
#
_entry.id   56e908c7f6e9eb130189195c67ca91ca
#
_cell.length_a   1.000
_cell.length_b   1.000
_cell.length_c   1.000
_cell.angle_alpha   90.00
_cell.angle_beta   90.00
_cell.angle_gamma   90.00
#
_symmetry.space_group_name_H-M   'P 1'
#
loop_
_entity.id
_entity.type
_entity.pdbx_description
1 polymer ?
#
loop_
_entity_poly.entity_id
_entity_poly.type
_entity_poly.pdbx_seq_one_letter_code
_entity_poly.pdbx_strand_id
1 'polypeptide(L)'
;MNLVITEAEVIKGLAEHPCIILGRCASEILKDQPNVFNVYVCADKEDRIERIMKKESLSHDEAKEMLEKNDAERAAYYYENTGKVWGDVNNYHMILDTTKLGIENCADILIRYFERVEII
;
A
#
# COMPACT_ATOMS: atom_id res chain seq x y z
N MET A 1 8.06 -17.30 18.24
CA MET A 1 7.97 -16.85 16.83
C MET A 1 7.25 -15.52 16.79
N ASN A 2 7.77 -14.54 16.09
CA ASN A 2 7.10 -13.26 16.03
C ASN A 2 5.98 -13.27 14.96
N LEU A 3 5.08 -12.31 15.06
CA LEU A 3 3.92 -12.20 14.17
C LEU A 3 4.32 -12.03 12.69
N VAL A 4 5.41 -11.34 12.43
CA VAL A 4 5.88 -11.08 11.06
C VAL A 4 6.25 -12.37 10.34
N ILE A 5 6.90 -13.30 11.00
CA ILE A 5 7.24 -14.60 10.42
C ILE A 5 5.96 -15.37 10.06
N THR A 6 4.98 -15.37 10.95
CA THR A 6 3.67 -16.02 10.71
C THR A 6 2.95 -15.37 9.53
N GLU A 7 2.93 -14.04 9.47
CA GLU A 7 2.33 -13.32 8.35
C GLU A 7 3.05 -13.62 7.05
N ALA A 8 4.38 -13.72 7.06
CA ALA A 8 5.15 -14.05 5.87
C ALA A 8 4.79 -15.43 5.30
N GLU A 9 4.58 -16.43 6.15
CA GLU A 9 4.16 -17.76 5.71
C GLU A 9 2.77 -17.71 5.06
N VAL A 10 1.83 -16.97 5.64
CA VAL A 10 0.48 -16.81 5.10
C VAL A 10 0.54 -16.08 3.75
N ILE A 11 1.31 -15.01 3.65
CA ILE A 11 1.44 -14.22 2.42
C ILE A 11 2.03 -15.06 1.29
N LYS A 12 3.05 -15.85 1.56
CA LYS A 12 3.64 -16.76 0.56
C LYS A 12 2.63 -17.80 0.08
N GLY A 13 1.82 -18.34 0.98
CA GLY A 13 0.78 -19.28 0.62
C GLY A 13 -0.30 -18.65 -0.25
N LEU A 14 -0.75 -17.45 0.10
CA LEU A 14 -1.75 -16.71 -0.70
C LEU A 14 -1.22 -16.34 -2.08
N ALA A 15 0.07 -16.04 -2.19
CA ALA A 15 0.70 -15.60 -3.44
C ALA A 15 0.90 -16.74 -4.47
N GLU A 16 0.58 -17.97 -4.13
CA GLU A 16 0.55 -19.09 -5.08
C GLU A 16 -0.56 -18.91 -6.14
N HIS A 17 -1.55 -18.09 -5.85
CA HIS A 17 -2.65 -17.75 -6.75
C HIS A 17 -2.67 -16.23 -7.02
N PRO A 18 -3.24 -15.77 -8.16
CA PRO A 18 -3.40 -14.34 -8.41
C PRO A 18 -4.17 -13.66 -7.28
N CYS A 19 -3.58 -12.63 -6.68
CA CYS A 19 -4.19 -11.92 -5.56
C CYS A 19 -3.66 -10.49 -5.44
N ILE A 20 -4.37 -9.67 -4.68
CA ILE A 20 -3.96 -8.33 -4.29
C ILE A 20 -3.73 -8.36 -2.78
N ILE A 21 -2.54 -7.93 -2.36
CA ILE A 21 -2.18 -7.88 -0.96
C ILE A 21 -1.95 -6.43 -0.56
N LEU A 22 -2.64 -6.00 0.50
CA LEU A 22 -2.55 -4.64 1.01
C LEU A 22 -1.59 -4.59 2.21
N GLY A 23 -0.45 -3.92 2.02
CA GLY A 23 0.51 -3.67 3.09
C GLY A 23 1.24 -4.91 3.58
N ARG A 24 1.48 -4.96 4.90
CA ARG A 24 2.12 -6.08 5.63
C ARG A 24 3.52 -6.45 5.13
N CYS A 25 4.25 -5.48 4.56
CA CYS A 25 5.58 -5.71 4.00
C CYS A 25 5.61 -6.81 2.93
N ALA A 26 4.49 -7.06 2.25
CA ALA A 26 4.39 -8.11 1.24
C ALA A 26 5.39 -7.91 0.10
N SER A 27 5.67 -6.67 -0.28
CA SER A 27 6.68 -6.36 -1.30
C SER A 27 8.06 -6.90 -0.96
N GLU A 28 8.45 -6.86 0.31
CA GLU A 28 9.72 -7.39 0.78
C GLU A 28 9.68 -8.91 0.92
N ILE A 29 8.58 -9.44 1.45
CA ILE A 29 8.39 -10.90 1.62
C ILE A 29 8.44 -11.61 0.27
N LEU A 30 7.84 -11.02 -0.76
CA LEU A 30 7.71 -11.60 -2.09
C LEU A 30 8.74 -11.09 -3.09
N LYS A 31 9.79 -10.40 -2.65
CA LYS A 31 10.76 -9.74 -3.54
C LYS A 31 11.46 -10.68 -4.52
N ASP A 32 11.63 -11.94 -4.16
CA ASP A 32 12.29 -12.94 -4.99
C ASP A 32 11.32 -13.76 -5.84
N GLN A 33 10.02 -13.48 -5.74
CA GLN A 33 9.00 -14.17 -6.51
C GLN A 33 8.82 -13.50 -7.87
N PRO A 34 8.68 -14.28 -8.96
CA PRO A 34 8.30 -13.72 -10.25
C PRO A 34 6.85 -13.24 -10.23
N ASN A 35 6.52 -12.36 -11.14
CA ASN A 35 5.15 -11.86 -11.33
C ASN A 35 4.57 -11.10 -10.12
N VAL A 36 5.43 -10.47 -9.34
CA VAL A 36 5.04 -9.56 -8.27
C VAL A 36 5.13 -8.13 -8.76
N PHE A 37 4.07 -7.35 -8.57
CA PHE A 37 4.01 -5.96 -8.98
C PHE A 37 3.64 -5.09 -7.78
N ASN A 38 4.55 -4.20 -7.42
CA ASN A 38 4.41 -3.35 -6.24
C ASN A 38 3.90 -1.97 -6.63
N VAL A 39 2.76 -1.58 -6.07
CA VAL A 39 2.12 -0.28 -6.33
C VAL A 39 2.03 0.52 -5.05
N TYR A 40 2.41 1.79 -5.11
CA TYR A 40 2.21 2.75 -4.05
C TYR A 40 1.14 3.75 -4.48
N VAL A 41 0.11 3.88 -3.67
CA VAL A 41 -0.97 4.84 -3.92
C VAL A 41 -0.81 5.99 -2.94
N CYS A 42 -0.73 7.20 -3.46
CA CYS A 42 -0.60 8.40 -2.66
C CYS A 42 -1.71 9.41 -2.97
N ALA A 43 -1.86 10.39 -2.10
CA ALA A 43 -2.81 11.47 -2.24
C ALA A 43 -2.35 12.67 -1.41
N ASP A 44 -2.85 13.85 -1.73
CA ASP A 44 -2.57 15.05 -0.94
C ASP A 44 -3.09 14.88 0.49
N LYS A 45 -2.39 15.46 1.44
CA LYS A 45 -2.70 15.32 2.86
C LYS A 45 -4.12 15.76 3.19
N GLU A 46 -4.57 16.89 2.66
CA GLU A 46 -5.93 17.37 2.90
C GLU A 46 -6.99 16.43 2.36
N ASP A 47 -6.78 15.86 1.20
CA ASP A 47 -7.70 14.87 0.60
C ASP A 47 -7.80 13.62 1.48
N ARG A 48 -6.67 13.16 2.02
CA ARG A 48 -6.63 12.03 2.94
C ARG A 48 -7.34 12.34 4.26
N ILE A 49 -7.16 13.54 4.80
CA ILE A 49 -7.85 13.99 6.01
C ILE A 49 -9.36 14.00 5.79
N GLU A 50 -9.83 14.53 4.67
CA GLU A 50 -11.25 14.56 4.35
C GLU A 50 -11.88 13.17 4.28
N ARG A 51 -11.15 12.20 3.72
CA ARG A 51 -11.62 10.81 3.66
C ARG A 51 -11.78 10.20 5.05
N ILE A 52 -10.83 10.47 5.94
CA ILE A 52 -10.91 10.01 7.33
C ILE A 52 -12.08 10.67 8.06
N MET A 53 -12.28 11.97 7.86
CA MET A 53 -13.42 12.69 8.44
C MET A 53 -14.75 12.03 8.08
N LYS A 54 -14.93 11.67 6.82
CA LYS A 54 -16.15 11.03 6.33
C LYS A 54 -16.30 9.60 6.83
N LYS A 55 -15.22 8.83 6.78
CA LYS A 55 -15.24 7.41 7.16
C LYS A 55 -15.45 7.21 8.66
N GLU A 56 -14.77 8.01 9.47
CA GLU A 56 -14.74 7.85 10.93
C GLU A 56 -15.63 8.86 11.67
N SER A 57 -16.30 9.75 10.94
CA SER A 57 -17.14 10.81 11.53
C SER A 57 -16.36 11.68 12.52
N LEU A 58 -15.17 12.10 12.13
CA LEU A 58 -14.27 12.91 12.94
C LEU A 58 -14.22 14.36 12.45
N SER A 59 -13.79 15.27 13.34
CA SER A 59 -13.44 16.64 12.96
C SER A 59 -12.15 16.64 12.15
N HIS A 60 -11.86 17.77 11.51
CA HIS A 60 -10.60 17.94 10.75
C HIS A 60 -9.38 17.70 11.64
N ASP A 61 -9.33 18.29 12.82
CA ASP A 61 -8.19 18.14 13.73
C ASP A 61 -8.01 16.71 14.22
N GLU A 62 -9.11 16.04 14.56
CA GLU A 62 -9.09 14.63 14.98
C GLU A 62 -8.63 13.73 13.84
N ALA A 63 -9.12 13.97 12.63
CA ALA A 63 -8.74 13.19 11.44
C ALA A 63 -7.27 13.39 11.09
N LYS A 64 -6.78 14.62 11.18
CA LYS A 64 -5.38 14.95 10.95
C LYS A 64 -4.46 14.22 11.94
N GLU A 65 -4.81 14.25 13.21
CA GLU A 65 -4.05 13.55 14.26
C GLU A 65 -4.03 12.04 14.01
N MET A 66 -5.18 11.46 13.65
CA MET A 66 -5.29 10.04 13.31
C MET A 66 -4.43 9.68 12.11
N LEU A 67 -4.46 10.51 11.06
CA LEU A 67 -3.64 10.31 9.86
C LEU A 67 -2.15 10.29 10.20
N GLU A 68 -1.68 11.29 10.92
CA GLU A 68 -0.26 11.42 11.28
C GLU A 68 0.20 10.24 12.14
N LYS A 69 -0.61 9.82 13.09
CA LYS A 69 -0.34 8.67 13.94
C LYS A 69 -0.25 7.38 13.11
N ASN A 70 -1.23 7.14 12.26
CA ASN A 70 -1.28 5.94 11.43
C ASN A 70 -0.10 5.89 10.46
N ASP A 71 0.25 7.01 9.84
CA ASP A 71 1.39 7.06 8.92
C ASP A 71 2.72 6.82 9.65
N ALA A 72 2.88 7.37 10.85
CA ALA A 72 4.07 7.12 11.68
C ALA A 72 4.19 5.64 12.06
N GLU A 73 3.09 5.00 12.43
CA GLU A 73 3.05 3.58 12.77
C GLU A 73 3.39 2.69 11.55
N ARG A 74 2.86 3.02 10.37
CA ARG A 74 3.17 2.29 9.13
C ARG A 74 4.64 2.44 8.75
N ALA A 75 5.17 3.64 8.83
CA ALA A 75 6.57 3.91 8.52
C ALA A 75 7.51 3.15 9.48
N ALA A 76 7.21 3.15 10.77
CA ALA A 76 7.98 2.43 11.77
C ALA A 76 7.92 0.92 11.56
N TYR A 77 6.73 0.37 11.34
CA TYR A 77 6.53 -1.05 11.06
C TYR A 77 7.32 -1.50 9.83
N TYR A 78 7.23 -0.71 8.75
CA TYR A 78 7.94 -1.01 7.51
C TYR A 78 9.46 -1.00 7.70
N TYR A 79 9.97 0.03 8.38
CA TYR A 79 11.40 0.15 8.65
C TYR A 79 11.92 -0.98 9.54
N GLU A 80 11.20 -1.31 10.60
CA GLU A 80 11.58 -2.37 11.54
C GLU A 80 11.65 -3.74 10.86
N ASN A 81 10.80 -3.99 9.88
CA ASN A 81 10.71 -5.30 9.25
C ASN A 81 11.47 -5.41 7.92
N THR A 82 11.84 -4.31 7.30
CA THR A 82 12.52 -4.31 5.98
C THR A 82 13.85 -3.57 5.98
N GLY A 83 14.08 -2.68 6.94
CA GLY A 83 15.22 -1.76 6.91
C GLY A 83 15.10 -0.66 5.86
N LYS A 84 13.93 -0.54 5.23
CA LYS A 84 13.68 0.43 4.16
C LYS A 84 12.75 1.53 4.61
N VAL A 85 12.83 2.69 3.94
CA VAL A 85 11.95 3.83 4.19
C VAL A 85 10.64 3.67 3.42
N TRP A 86 9.53 3.67 4.15
CA TRP A 86 8.20 3.61 3.56
C TRP A 86 7.95 4.88 2.74
N GLY A 87 7.47 4.72 1.50
CA GLY A 87 7.28 5.84 0.59
C GLY A 87 8.48 6.14 -0.31
N ASP A 88 9.60 5.46 -0.12
CA ASP A 88 10.73 5.56 -1.06
C ASP A 88 10.32 4.96 -2.41
N VAL A 89 10.44 5.78 -3.47
CA VAL A 89 10.02 5.39 -4.82
C VAL A 89 10.73 4.11 -5.32
N ASN A 90 11.92 3.84 -4.82
CA ASN A 90 12.69 2.66 -5.23
C ASN A 90 12.09 1.33 -4.78
N ASN A 91 11.13 1.37 -3.84
CA ASN A 91 10.47 0.17 -3.34
C ASN A 91 9.31 -0.29 -4.23
N TYR A 92 8.91 0.52 -5.21
CA TYR A 92 7.67 0.31 -5.97
C TYR A 92 7.93 0.31 -7.47
N HIS A 93 7.09 -0.43 -8.19
CA HIS A 93 7.10 -0.47 -9.65
C HIS A 93 6.27 0.66 -10.25
N MET A 94 5.22 1.07 -9.54
CA MET A 94 4.32 2.13 -9.98
C MET A 94 3.85 2.94 -8.79
N ILE A 95 3.75 4.26 -8.97
CA ILE A 95 3.23 5.18 -7.96
C ILE A 95 2.10 5.98 -8.60
N LEU A 96 0.93 5.99 -7.95
CA LEU A 96 -0.26 6.66 -8.46
C LEU A 96 -0.77 7.69 -7.45
N ASP A 97 -0.92 8.93 -7.92
CA ASP A 97 -1.48 10.03 -7.14
C ASP A 97 -2.98 10.12 -7.40
N THR A 98 -3.77 9.67 -6.43
CA THR A 98 -5.23 9.65 -6.56
C THR A 98 -5.87 11.02 -6.46
N THR A 99 -5.20 12.00 -5.88
CA THR A 99 -5.72 13.37 -5.83
C THR A 99 -5.72 13.99 -7.22
N LYS A 100 -4.64 13.83 -7.97
CA LYS A 100 -4.50 14.43 -9.30
C LYS A 100 -5.18 13.62 -10.39
N LEU A 101 -5.12 12.30 -10.30
CA LEU A 101 -5.65 11.42 -11.34
C LEU A 101 -7.10 11.01 -11.09
N GLY A 102 -7.51 10.93 -9.82
CA GLY A 102 -8.79 10.34 -9.43
C GLY A 102 -8.68 8.83 -9.22
N ILE A 103 -9.46 8.32 -8.27
CA ILE A 103 -9.43 6.89 -7.89
C ILE A 103 -9.81 6.00 -9.06
N GLU A 104 -10.87 6.35 -9.81
CA GLU A 104 -11.33 5.56 -10.95
C GLU A 104 -10.30 5.48 -12.06
N ASN A 105 -9.64 6.59 -12.35
CA ASN A 105 -8.58 6.61 -13.36
C ASN A 105 -7.37 5.79 -12.94
N CYS A 106 -7.00 5.84 -11.67
CA CYS A 106 -5.93 5.00 -11.14
C CYS A 106 -6.27 3.51 -11.27
N ALA A 107 -7.50 3.13 -10.96
CA ALA A 107 -7.97 1.75 -11.14
C ALA A 107 -7.90 1.33 -12.60
N ASP A 108 -8.33 2.18 -13.52
CA ASP A 108 -8.29 1.90 -14.95
C ASP A 108 -6.85 1.73 -15.46
N ILE A 109 -5.92 2.55 -14.99
CA ILE A 109 -4.51 2.45 -15.34
C ILE A 109 -3.95 1.08 -14.92
N LEU A 110 -4.25 0.66 -13.69
CA LEU A 110 -3.81 -0.63 -13.16
C LEU A 110 -4.39 -1.80 -13.94
N ILE A 111 -5.69 -1.76 -14.22
CA ILE A 111 -6.37 -2.82 -14.97
C ILE A 111 -5.77 -2.96 -16.35
N ARG A 112 -5.58 -1.85 -17.06
CA ARG A 112 -4.99 -1.85 -18.41
C ARG A 112 -3.57 -2.38 -18.42
N TYR A 113 -2.77 -2.01 -17.41
CA TYR A 113 -1.41 -2.53 -17.30
C TYR A 113 -1.40 -4.04 -17.06
N PHE A 114 -2.23 -4.52 -16.14
CA PHE A 114 -2.31 -5.94 -15.83
C PHE A 114 -2.83 -6.77 -16.99
N GLU A 115 -3.79 -6.28 -17.75
CA GLU A 115 -4.25 -6.93 -18.98
C GLU A 115 -3.13 -7.02 -20.01
N ARG A 116 -2.38 -5.92 -20.18
CA ARG A 116 -1.29 -5.86 -21.16
C ARG A 116 -0.16 -6.85 -20.84
N VAL A 117 0.14 -7.07 -19.59
CA VAL A 117 1.18 -8.02 -19.16
C VAL A 117 0.63 -9.39 -18.82
N GLU A 118 -0.63 -9.64 -19.10
CA GLU A 118 -1.32 -10.92 -18.97
C GLU A 118 -1.36 -11.46 -17.53
N ILE A 119 -1.46 -10.55 -16.54
CA ILE A 119 -1.67 -10.93 -15.14
C ILE A 119 -3.13 -11.27 -14.91
N ILE A 120 -4.04 -10.55 -15.57
CA ILE A 120 -5.48 -10.79 -15.51
C ILE A 120 -6.08 -10.87 -16.90
#